data_cdcc7df6f350f8f1530206c52ce3c4b0
#
_entry.id   cdcc7df6f350f8f1530206c52ce3c4b0
#
_cell.length_a   1.000
_cell.length_b   1.000
_cell.length_c   1.000
_cell.angle_alpha   90.00
_cell.angle_beta   90.00
_cell.angle_gamma   90.00
#
_symmetry.space_group_name_H-M   'P 1'
#
loop_
_entity.id
_entity.type
_entity.pdbx_description
1 polymer ?
#
loop_
_entity_poly.entity_id
_entity_poly.type
_entity_poly.pdbx_seq_one_letter_code
_entity_poly.pdbx_strand_id
1 'polypeptide(L)' 'MKPAQIRSMTDEALDAELKSLQSEWRDLRFQESVGQLTATARIGQIRRDIARIHTIRTERRMDSDIRALLNEQGITPA' A
#
# COMPACT_ATOMS: atom_id res chain seq x y z
N MET A 1 6.22 4.97 -6.21
CA MET A 1 5.01 5.79 -6.01
C MET A 1 5.23 6.79 -4.88
N LYS A 2 4.76 8.00 -5.07
CA LYS A 2 4.84 9.01 -4.02
C LYS A 2 3.64 8.87 -3.07
N PRO A 3 3.80 9.15 -1.77
CA PRO A 3 2.69 9.05 -0.82
C PRO A 3 1.46 9.88 -1.21
N ALA A 4 1.68 11.06 -1.80
CA ALA A 4 0.58 11.91 -2.25
C ALA A 4 -0.27 11.24 -3.37
N GLN A 5 0.36 10.50 -4.27
CA GLN A 5 -0.34 9.75 -5.31
C GLN A 5 -1.22 8.65 -4.70
N ILE A 6 -0.69 7.94 -3.73
CA ILE A 6 -1.42 6.87 -3.05
C ILE A 6 -2.61 7.43 -2.27
N ARG A 7 -2.44 8.57 -1.60
CA ARG A 7 -3.51 9.22 -0.85
C ARG A 7 -4.64 9.74 -1.73
N SER A 8 -4.36 10.05 -2.99
CA SER A 8 -5.38 10.49 -3.95
C SER A 8 -6.18 9.33 -4.56
N MET A 9 -5.75 8.10 -4.38
CA MET A 9 -6.38 6.91 -4.96
C MET A 9 -7.54 6.42 -4.09
N THR A 10 -8.56 5.85 -4.73
CA THR A 10 -9.64 5.16 -4.03
C THR A 10 -9.15 3.82 -3.47
N ASP A 11 -9.89 3.24 -2.52
CA ASP A 11 -9.54 1.94 -1.96
C ASP A 11 -9.53 0.84 -3.02
N GLU A 12 -10.46 0.89 -3.97
CA GLU A 12 -10.51 -0.05 -5.09
C GLU A 12 -9.29 0.08 -6.00
N ALA A 13 -8.86 1.32 -6.27
CA ALA A 13 -7.65 1.58 -7.05
C ALA A 13 -6.40 1.11 -6.31
N LEU A 14 -6.34 1.27 -5.00
CA LEU A 14 -5.25 0.78 -4.18
C LEU A 14 -5.17 -0.74 -4.20
N ASP A 15 -6.31 -1.44 -4.12
CA ASP A 15 -6.35 -2.90 -4.21
C ASP A 15 -5.85 -3.39 -5.56
N ALA A 16 -6.27 -2.75 -6.65
CA ALA A 16 -5.82 -3.10 -8.00
C ALA A 16 -4.31 -2.90 -8.15
N GLU A 17 -3.80 -1.78 -7.66
CA GLU A 17 -2.37 -1.48 -7.69
C GLU A 17 -1.58 -2.49 -6.85
N LEU A 18 -2.08 -2.85 -5.69
CA LEU A 18 -1.44 -3.83 -4.81
C LEU A 18 -1.34 -5.20 -5.48
N LYS A 19 -2.41 -5.65 -6.14
CA LYS A 19 -2.41 -6.91 -6.89
C LYS A 19 -1.41 -6.89 -8.04
N SER A 20 -1.35 -5.78 -8.77
CA SER A 20 -0.39 -5.57 -9.86
C SER A 20 1.05 -5.63 -9.36
N LEU A 21 1.36 -4.95 -8.25
CA LEU A 21 2.67 -4.95 -7.63
C LEU A 21 3.06 -6.33 -7.11
N GLN A 22 2.14 -7.06 -6.52
CA GLN A 22 2.38 -8.43 -6.06
C GLN A 22 2.68 -9.40 -7.21
N SER A 23 1.97 -9.27 -8.32
CA SER A 23 2.21 -10.07 -9.52
C SER A 23 3.59 -9.79 -10.10
N GLU A 24 3.94 -8.50 -10.24
CA GLU A 24 5.26 -8.07 -10.70
C GLU A 24 6.37 -8.56 -9.77
N TRP A 25 6.14 -8.53 -8.46
CA TRP A 25 7.10 -9.00 -7.48
C TRP A 25 7.40 -10.49 -7.63
N ARG A 26 6.37 -11.31 -7.86
CA ARG A 26 6.55 -12.76 -8.11
C ARG A 26 7.38 -13.00 -9.36
N ASP A 27 7.08 -12.27 -10.44
CA ASP A 27 7.82 -12.39 -11.71
C ASP A 27 9.29 -11.99 -11.53
N LEU A 28 9.54 -10.92 -10.81
CA LEU A 28 10.88 -10.44 -10.53
C LEU A 28 11.66 -11.37 -9.60
N ARG A 29 11.00 -11.98 -8.63
CA ARG A 29 11.64 -13.00 -7.77
C ARG A 29 12.07 -14.21 -8.59
N PHE A 30 11.26 -14.62 -9.55
CA PHE A 30 11.64 -15.66 -10.49
C PHE A 30 12.86 -15.25 -11.32
N GLN A 31 12.88 -14.05 -11.87
CA GLN A 31 14.02 -13.52 -12.63
C GLN A 31 15.29 -13.46 -11.78
N GLU A 32 15.19 -13.04 -10.53
CA GLU A 32 16.30 -13.02 -9.60
C GLU A 32 16.86 -14.43 -9.37
N SER A 33 16.00 -15.42 -9.26
CA SER A 33 16.42 -16.81 -9.03
C SER A 33 17.19 -17.40 -10.21
N VAL A 34 17.00 -16.88 -11.42
CA VAL A 34 17.77 -17.29 -12.62
C VAL A 34 18.95 -16.36 -12.91
N GLY A 35 19.31 -15.48 -11.98
CA GLY A 35 20.55 -14.71 -12.02
C GLY A 35 20.48 -13.34 -12.69
N GLN A 36 19.29 -12.78 -12.89
CA GLN A 36 19.15 -11.43 -13.45
C GLN A 36 19.28 -10.35 -12.37
N LEU A 37 20.43 -9.67 -12.35
CA LEU A 37 20.76 -8.68 -11.32
C LEU A 37 19.89 -7.42 -11.36
N THR A 38 19.39 -7.03 -12.53
CA THR A 38 18.55 -5.84 -12.68
C THR A 38 17.21 -5.96 -11.94
N ALA A 39 16.74 -7.18 -11.70
CA ALA A 39 15.51 -7.44 -10.96
C ALA A 39 15.61 -7.03 -9.48
N THR A 40 16.79 -7.07 -8.89
CA THR A 40 16.99 -6.79 -7.46
C THR A 40 16.60 -5.36 -7.09
N ALA A 41 16.99 -4.38 -7.88
CA ALA A 41 16.66 -2.98 -7.64
C ALA A 41 15.14 -2.73 -7.73
N ARG A 42 14.49 -3.34 -8.72
CA ARG A 42 13.04 -3.23 -8.91
C ARG A 42 12.26 -3.91 -7.78
N ILE A 43 12.73 -5.05 -7.30
CA ILE A 43 12.15 -5.75 -6.14
C ILE A 43 12.15 -4.83 -4.91
N GLY A 44 13.27 -4.17 -4.61
CA GLY A 44 13.36 -3.24 -3.49
C GLY A 44 12.38 -2.07 -3.63
N GLN A 45 12.20 -1.54 -4.82
CA GLN A 45 11.24 -0.46 -5.09
C GLN A 45 9.80 -0.93 -4.88
N ILE A 46 9.45 -2.11 -5.39
CA ILE A 46 8.11 -2.69 -5.22
C ILE A 46 7.79 -2.94 -3.76
N ARG A 47 8.73 -3.45 -2.98
CA ARG A 47 8.55 -3.66 -1.54
C ARG A 47 8.22 -2.36 -0.82
N ARG A 48 8.90 -1.26 -1.16
CA ARG A 48 8.62 0.06 -0.60
C ARG A 48 7.23 0.56 -0.99
N ASP A 49 6.85 0.38 -2.25
CA ASP A 49 5.54 0.80 -2.73
C ASP A 49 4.41 0.02 -2.05
N ILE A 50 4.56 -1.29 -1.90
CA ILE A 50 3.62 -2.13 -1.18
C ILE A 50 3.50 -1.69 0.28
N ALA A 51 4.62 -1.42 0.95
CA ALA A 51 4.64 -0.95 2.33
C ALA A 51 3.93 0.41 2.47
N ARG A 52 4.12 1.33 1.52
CA ARG A 52 3.43 2.62 1.51
C ARG A 52 1.93 2.48 1.34
N ILE A 53 1.49 1.61 0.44
CA ILE A 53 0.06 1.34 0.23
C ILE A 53 -0.56 0.76 1.50
N HIS A 54 0.07 -0.21 2.13
CA HIS A 54 -0.40 -0.79 3.38
C HIS A 54 -0.47 0.25 4.51
N THR A 55 0.54 1.10 4.62
CA THR A 55 0.58 2.17 5.63
C THR A 55 -0.59 3.12 5.46
N ILE A 56 -0.86 3.57 4.24
CA ILE A 56 -1.95 4.50 3.96
C ILE A 56 -3.31 3.84 4.16
N ARG A 57 -3.48 2.59 3.78
CA ARG A 57 -4.70 1.84 4.06
C ARG A 57 -4.93 1.69 5.56
N THR A 58 -3.88 1.44 6.32
CA THR A 58 -3.95 1.36 7.79
C THR A 58 -4.32 2.70 8.40
N GLU A 59 -3.73 3.80 7.92
CA GLU A 59 -4.10 5.15 8.35
C GLU A 59 -5.59 5.44 8.12
N ARG A 60 -6.12 5.11 6.95
CA ARG A 60 -7.54 5.30 6.62
C ARG A 60 -8.44 4.49 7.53
N ARG A 61 -8.06 3.25 7.80
CA ARG A 61 -8.80 2.34 8.66
C ARG A 61 -8.80 2.81 10.10
N MET A 62 -7.64 3.24 10.63
CA MET A 62 -7.53 3.80 11.96
C MET A 62 -8.34 5.09 12.11
N ASP A 63 -8.29 5.96 11.12
CA ASP A 63 -9.05 7.20 11.10
C ASP A 63 -10.56 6.92 11.15
N SER A 64 -11.03 5.96 10.36
CA SER A 64 -12.41 5.51 10.36
C SER A 64 -12.82 4.89 11.70
N ASP A 65 -11.97 4.05 12.29
CA ASP A 65 -12.21 3.41 13.58
C ASP A 65 -12.27 4.44 14.71
N ILE A 66 -11.38 5.42 14.71
CA ILE A 66 -11.37 6.50 15.69
C ILE A 66 -12.65 7.34 15.58
N ARG A 67 -13.10 7.67 14.38
CA ARG A 67 -14.34 8.40 14.15
C ARG A 67 -15.56 7.62 14.66
N ALA A 68 -15.61 6.33 14.39
CA ALA A 68 -16.67 5.47 14.88
C ALA A 68 -16.70 5.42 16.41
N LEU A 69 -15.52 5.30 17.03
CA LEU A 69 -15.38 5.28 18.48
C LEU A 69 -15.83 6.60 19.13
N LEU A 70 -15.43 7.74 18.53
CA LEU A 70 -15.82 9.06 18.99
C LEU A 70 -17.34 9.27 18.87
N ASN A 71 -17.94 8.79 17.80
CA ASN A 71 -19.40 8.86 17.62
C ASN A 71 -20.15 8.04 18.65
N GLU A 72 -19.67 6.83 18.98
CA GLU A 72 -20.25 5.98 20.02
C GLU A 72 -20.21 6.63 21.41
N GLN A 73 -19.13 7.35 21.71
CA GLN A 73 -18.95 8.03 22.99
C GLN A 73 -19.60 9.42 23.04
N GLY A 74 -20.20 9.87 21.94
CA GLY A 74 -20.80 11.19 21.85
C GLY A 74 -19.80 12.33 21.86
N ILE A 75 -18.54 12.06 21.62
CA ILE A 75 -17.48 13.07 21.56
C ILE A 75 -17.36 13.55 20.11
N THR A 76 -17.70 14.79 19.86
CA THR A 76 -17.49 15.42 18.56
C THR A 76 -16.13 16.11 18.55
N PRO A 77 -15.25 15.80 17.58
CA PRO A 77 -14.01 16.55 17.42
C PRO A 77 -14.33 18.00 17.08
N ALA A 78 -13.73 18.89 17.82
CA ALA A 78 -13.88 20.32 17.60
C ALA A 78 -13.21 20.77 16.30
#